data_0e3458957bdbd1fa8d5790ecb7b1c40e
#
_entry.id   0e3458957bdbd1fa8d5790ecb7b1c40e
#
_cell.length_a   1.000
_cell.length_b   1.000
_cell.length_c   1.000
_cell.angle_alpha   90.00
_cell.angle_beta   90.00
_cell.angle_gamma   90.00
#
_symmetry.space_group_name_H-M   'P 1'
#
loop_
_entity.id
_entity.type
_entity.pdbx_description
1 polymer ?
#
loop_
_entity_poly.entity_id
_entity_poly.type
_entity_poly.pdbx_seq_one_letter_code
_entity_poly.pdbx_strand_id
1 'polypeptide(L)'
;MATYHLSVKFGGKGQAANHADYIERKEKYRDRQDLEYSAHGNMPEWARDNPSHFWQAADQFERANGSTYRELEIALPRELTPEQRLELVQDFVRQEAGERHAWSFAIHNPKASIDGGEQPHAHIMMSQRVNDGIERTPEQYFRRYNARYPDRGGAKKDSGSLTPTQQKEQLRELRKRWEVKHNEHMRKHXITSSAKRNTATVRIWNIPHTETCRNGPGIILPISGRRLTSLNVRTVRLIGNWKSRCPVN
;
A
#
# COMPACT_ATOMS: atom_id res chain seq x y z
N MET A 1 -0.99 -0.27 16.44
CA MET A 1 -2.01 0.05 15.41
C MET A 1 -1.33 -0.05 14.05
N ALA A 2 -1.70 -1.05 13.25
CA ALA A 2 -1.10 -1.22 11.93
C ALA A 2 -1.46 -0.01 11.05
N THR A 3 -0.45 0.71 10.60
CA THR A 3 -0.65 1.88 9.76
C THR A 3 -0.74 1.43 8.31
N TYR A 4 -1.93 1.37 7.81
CA TYR A 4 -2.18 1.02 6.43
C TYR A 4 -1.76 2.20 5.53
N HIS A 5 -0.73 1.98 4.75
CA HIS A 5 -0.19 2.99 3.83
C HIS A 5 0.05 2.37 2.46
N LEU A 6 -0.32 3.10 1.41
CA LEU A 6 0.01 2.73 0.03
C LEU A 6 0.32 4.01 -0.75
N SER A 7 1.49 4.05 -1.35
CA SER A 7 1.87 5.10 -2.30
C SER A 7 2.16 4.52 -3.68
N VAL A 8 1.99 5.35 -4.71
CA VAL A 8 2.27 4.98 -6.11
C VAL A 8 3.30 5.94 -6.67
N LYS A 9 4.34 5.39 -7.26
CA LYS A 9 5.41 6.17 -7.92
C LYS A 9 5.59 5.65 -9.35
N PHE A 10 6.15 6.48 -10.21
CA PHE A 10 6.49 6.10 -11.59
C PHE A 10 7.94 6.45 -11.85
N GLY A 11 8.66 5.52 -12.45
CA GLY A 11 10.05 5.76 -12.84
C GLY A 11 10.14 6.10 -14.33
N GLY A 12 10.98 7.07 -14.63
CA GLY A 12 11.31 7.43 -16.00
C GLY A 12 12.40 6.57 -16.58
N LYS A 13 12.70 6.79 -17.86
CA LYS A 13 13.77 6.11 -18.57
C LYS A 13 15.12 6.33 -17.85
N GLY A 14 15.88 5.25 -17.68
CA GLY A 14 17.18 5.28 -16.99
C GLY A 14 17.11 5.08 -15.48
N GLN A 15 15.92 4.81 -14.94
CA GLN A 15 15.72 4.65 -13.49
C GLN A 15 15.40 3.21 -13.08
N ALA A 16 14.92 2.36 -14.02
CA ALA A 16 14.33 1.08 -13.67
C ALA A 16 15.37 0.08 -13.16
N ALA A 17 16.49 -0.07 -13.85
CA ALA A 17 17.53 -1.05 -13.49
C ALA A 17 18.11 -0.73 -12.11
N ASN A 18 18.54 0.53 -11.91
CA ASN A 18 19.11 0.95 -10.63
C ASN A 18 18.10 0.83 -9.48
N HIS A 19 16.83 1.10 -9.74
CA HIS A 19 15.78 0.97 -8.73
C HIS A 19 15.49 -0.49 -8.40
N ALA A 20 15.47 -1.38 -9.41
CA ALA A 20 15.34 -2.82 -9.20
C ALA A 20 16.48 -3.35 -8.32
N ASP A 21 17.73 -2.97 -8.64
CA ASP A 21 18.90 -3.34 -7.82
C ASP A 21 18.79 -2.80 -6.39
N TYR A 22 18.27 -1.57 -6.24
CA TYR A 22 18.06 -0.97 -4.92
C TYR A 22 17.06 -1.77 -4.08
N ILE A 23 15.89 -2.11 -4.63
CA ILE A 23 14.88 -2.83 -3.86
C ILE A 23 15.31 -4.28 -3.60
N GLU A 24 16.01 -4.91 -4.52
CA GLU A 24 16.48 -6.28 -4.37
C GLU A 24 17.80 -6.39 -3.60
N ARG A 25 18.37 -5.25 -3.17
CA ARG A 25 19.64 -5.18 -2.44
C ARG A 25 20.78 -5.83 -3.21
N LYS A 26 20.83 -5.57 -4.51
CA LYS A 26 21.89 -6.06 -5.41
C LYS A 26 22.96 -4.99 -5.61
N GLU A 27 24.03 -5.41 -6.23
CA GLU A 27 25.14 -4.53 -6.64
C GLU A 27 25.64 -3.67 -5.46
N LYS A 28 25.65 -2.35 -5.61
CA LYS A 28 26.13 -1.40 -4.60
C LYS A 28 25.26 -1.32 -3.33
N TYR A 29 24.10 -1.99 -3.32
CA TYR A 29 23.17 -1.98 -2.19
C TYR A 29 23.24 -3.24 -1.34
N ARG A 30 24.16 -4.15 -1.66
CA ARG A 30 24.32 -5.48 -1.08
C ARG A 30 24.57 -5.47 0.43
N ASP A 31 25.15 -4.41 0.96
CA ASP A 31 25.49 -4.32 2.39
C ASP A 31 24.28 -4.05 3.30
N ARG A 32 23.14 -3.71 2.73
CA ARG A 32 21.90 -3.52 3.50
C ARG A 32 21.30 -4.87 3.86
N GLN A 33 21.03 -5.08 5.16
CA GLN A 33 20.55 -6.36 5.69
C GLN A 33 19.07 -6.32 6.07
N ASP A 34 18.31 -5.40 5.48
CA ASP A 34 16.89 -5.23 5.75
C ASP A 34 15.96 -5.98 4.78
N LEU A 35 16.54 -6.71 3.82
CA LEU A 35 15.77 -7.49 2.84
C LEU A 35 15.28 -8.79 3.47
N GLU A 36 13.94 -8.96 3.58
CA GLU A 36 13.34 -10.23 4.00
C GLU A 36 13.12 -11.18 2.84
N TYR A 37 12.65 -10.64 1.70
CA TYR A 37 12.30 -11.48 0.55
C TYR A 37 12.29 -10.64 -0.73
N SER A 38 12.61 -11.28 -1.86
CA SER A 38 12.38 -10.70 -3.19
C SER A 38 11.94 -11.78 -4.16
N ALA A 39 11.12 -11.38 -5.13
CA ALA A 39 10.63 -12.27 -6.18
C ALA A 39 10.24 -11.46 -7.42
N HIS A 40 10.07 -12.18 -8.51
CA HIS A 40 9.68 -11.60 -9.80
C HIS A 40 8.76 -12.56 -10.54
N GLY A 41 8.06 -12.04 -11.54
CA GLY A 41 7.19 -12.90 -12.34
C GLY A 41 6.71 -12.21 -13.62
N ASN A 42 6.08 -13.02 -14.46
CA ASN A 42 5.52 -12.63 -15.75
C ASN A 42 6.54 -11.98 -16.70
N MET A 43 7.82 -12.30 -16.53
CA MET A 43 8.85 -11.80 -17.43
C MET A 43 8.67 -12.40 -18.83
N PRO A 44 8.88 -11.64 -19.91
CA PRO A 44 8.92 -12.24 -21.24
C PRO A 44 10.08 -13.24 -21.35
N GLU A 45 10.02 -14.14 -22.31
CA GLU A 45 10.95 -15.25 -22.46
C GLU A 45 12.41 -14.82 -22.35
N TRP A 46 12.77 -13.72 -23.01
CA TRP A 46 14.16 -13.23 -23.03
C TRP A 46 14.66 -12.68 -21.69
N ALA A 47 13.77 -12.50 -20.70
CA ALA A 47 14.14 -12.02 -19.35
C ALA A 47 13.73 -12.99 -18.24
N ARG A 48 13.24 -14.20 -18.61
CA ARG A 48 12.72 -15.17 -17.63
C ARG A 48 13.78 -15.56 -16.61
N ASP A 49 14.97 -15.87 -17.08
CA ASP A 49 16.07 -16.33 -16.21
C ASP A 49 16.88 -15.19 -15.59
N ASN A 50 16.69 -13.98 -16.09
CA ASN A 50 17.39 -12.78 -15.57
C ASN A 50 16.45 -11.57 -15.58
N PRO A 51 15.66 -11.39 -14.52
CA PRO A 51 14.71 -10.27 -14.44
C PRO A 51 15.37 -8.89 -14.52
N SER A 52 16.64 -8.77 -14.10
CA SER A 52 17.37 -7.51 -14.22
C SER A 52 17.48 -7.08 -15.68
N HIS A 53 17.58 -8.05 -16.62
CA HIS A 53 17.61 -7.76 -18.05
C HIS A 53 16.33 -7.05 -18.50
N PHE A 54 15.16 -7.38 -17.92
CA PHE A 54 13.91 -6.69 -18.25
C PHE A 54 13.98 -5.20 -17.93
N TRP A 55 14.47 -4.88 -16.72
CA TRP A 55 14.54 -3.48 -16.28
C TRP A 55 15.62 -2.71 -17.03
N GLN A 56 16.74 -3.35 -17.37
CA GLN A 56 17.79 -2.76 -18.22
C GLN A 56 17.23 -2.47 -19.63
N ALA A 57 16.50 -3.40 -20.22
CA ALA A 57 15.89 -3.21 -21.54
C ALA A 57 14.84 -2.08 -21.50
N ALA A 58 14.07 -1.99 -20.42
CA ALA A 58 13.13 -0.87 -20.22
C ALA A 58 13.87 0.48 -20.26
N ASP A 59 14.98 0.57 -19.54
CA ASP A 59 15.81 1.81 -19.53
C ASP A 59 16.42 2.11 -20.88
N GLN A 60 16.84 1.07 -21.61
CA GLN A 60 17.51 1.25 -22.90
C GLN A 60 16.53 1.63 -24.01
N PHE A 61 15.38 0.96 -24.08
CA PHE A 61 14.52 0.98 -25.28
C PHE A 61 13.21 1.77 -25.10
N GLU A 62 12.79 2.10 -23.85
CA GLU A 62 11.56 2.91 -23.67
C GLU A 62 11.79 4.32 -24.24
N ARG A 63 10.72 4.98 -24.66
CA ARG A 63 10.77 6.35 -25.19
C ARG A 63 11.29 7.32 -24.13
N ALA A 64 11.95 8.39 -24.55
CA ALA A 64 12.57 9.36 -23.65
C ALA A 64 11.63 9.88 -22.55
N ASN A 65 10.36 10.15 -22.90
CA ASN A 65 9.36 10.65 -21.97
C ASN A 65 8.44 9.53 -21.46
N GLY A 66 8.83 8.26 -21.64
CA GLY A 66 8.04 7.11 -21.21
C GLY A 66 8.38 6.68 -19.79
N SER A 67 7.37 6.31 -19.02
CA SER A 67 7.59 5.63 -17.74
C SER A 67 8.01 4.19 -18.01
N THR A 68 9.03 3.74 -17.28
CA THR A 68 9.58 2.38 -17.39
C THR A 68 8.88 1.43 -16.42
N TYR A 69 8.42 1.95 -15.26
CA TYR A 69 7.70 1.14 -14.28
C TYR A 69 6.71 2.01 -13.50
N ARG A 70 5.76 1.33 -12.89
CA ARG A 70 4.91 1.82 -11.79
C ARG A 70 5.32 1.05 -10.54
N GLU A 71 5.55 1.75 -9.45
CA GLU A 71 5.87 1.15 -8.16
C GLU A 71 4.73 1.36 -7.18
N LEU A 72 4.38 0.33 -6.46
CA LEU A 72 3.52 0.41 -5.28
C LEU A 72 4.42 0.20 -4.06
N GLU A 73 4.43 1.15 -3.15
CA GLU A 73 5.10 1.03 -1.86
C GLU A 73 4.01 0.87 -0.80
N ILE A 74 4.02 -0.26 -0.10
CA ILE A 74 2.97 -0.63 0.85
C ILE A 74 3.57 -0.93 2.22
N ALA A 75 2.96 -0.40 3.28
CA ALA A 75 3.31 -0.74 4.65
C ALA A 75 2.71 -2.10 5.01
N LEU A 76 3.48 -2.95 5.68
CA LEU A 76 3.05 -4.28 6.09
C LEU A 76 2.82 -4.34 7.59
N PRO A 77 1.87 -5.17 8.06
CA PRO A 77 1.63 -5.31 9.50
C PRO A 77 2.84 -5.90 10.22
N ARG A 78 3.25 -5.27 11.31
CA ARG A 78 4.31 -5.79 12.20
C ARG A 78 3.90 -7.09 12.87
N GLU A 79 2.59 -7.29 13.03
CA GLU A 79 2.00 -8.43 13.72
C GLU A 79 2.10 -9.73 12.92
N LEU A 80 2.34 -9.63 11.60
CA LEU A 80 2.52 -10.79 10.73
C LEU A 80 3.96 -11.29 10.78
N THR A 81 4.14 -12.61 10.70
CA THR A 81 5.49 -13.20 10.53
C THR A 81 6.02 -12.88 9.12
N PRO A 82 7.32 -13.05 8.87
CA PRO A 82 7.87 -12.85 7.51
C PRO A 82 7.15 -13.69 6.45
N GLU A 83 6.79 -14.94 6.76
CA GLU A 83 6.08 -15.84 5.83
C GLU A 83 4.66 -15.33 5.55
N GLN A 84 3.97 -14.82 6.57
CA GLN A 84 2.64 -14.26 6.43
C GLN A 84 2.68 -12.94 5.64
N ARG A 85 3.72 -12.12 5.85
CA ARG A 85 3.95 -10.91 5.06
C ARG A 85 4.19 -11.26 3.59
N LEU A 86 4.99 -12.30 3.34
CA LEU A 86 5.24 -12.79 1.98
C LEU A 86 3.94 -13.25 1.31
N GLU A 87 3.12 -14.03 2.01
CA GLU A 87 1.83 -14.49 1.49
C GLU A 87 0.92 -13.31 1.12
N LEU A 88 0.83 -12.31 1.99
CA LEU A 88 0.04 -11.10 1.74
C LEU A 88 0.51 -10.35 0.50
N VAL A 89 1.84 -10.16 0.36
CA VAL A 89 2.41 -9.44 -0.79
C VAL A 89 2.18 -10.23 -2.08
N GLN A 90 2.39 -11.54 -2.06
CA GLN A 90 2.17 -12.40 -3.24
C GLN A 90 0.71 -12.36 -3.69
N ASP A 91 -0.24 -12.43 -2.75
CA ASP A 91 -1.67 -12.34 -3.08
C ASP A 91 -2.02 -10.97 -3.69
N PHE A 92 -1.45 -9.90 -3.15
CA PHE A 92 -1.71 -8.56 -3.68
C PHE A 92 -1.08 -8.36 -5.06
N VAL A 93 0.16 -8.85 -5.26
CA VAL A 93 0.83 -8.79 -6.58
C VAL A 93 0.02 -9.58 -7.61
N ARG A 94 -0.44 -10.78 -7.25
CA ARG A 94 -1.27 -11.61 -8.14
C ARG A 94 -2.56 -10.88 -8.53
N GLN A 95 -3.18 -10.18 -7.60
CA GLN A 95 -4.38 -9.39 -7.85
C GLN A 95 -4.13 -8.20 -8.78
N GLU A 96 -3.02 -7.46 -8.57
CA GLU A 96 -2.78 -6.19 -9.30
C GLU A 96 -2.03 -6.39 -10.63
N ALA A 97 -1.11 -7.33 -10.71
CA ALA A 97 -0.37 -7.62 -11.93
C ALA A 97 -1.06 -8.67 -12.81
N GLY A 98 -1.80 -9.59 -12.19
CA GLY A 98 -2.37 -10.74 -12.89
C GLY A 98 -1.29 -11.53 -13.58
N GLU A 99 -1.61 -12.05 -14.77
CA GLU A 99 -0.65 -12.72 -15.65
C GLU A 99 -0.11 -11.78 -16.74
N ARG A 100 -0.52 -10.50 -16.69
CA ARG A 100 -0.37 -9.58 -17.81
C ARG A 100 0.82 -8.64 -17.68
N HIS A 101 1.27 -8.33 -16.48
CA HIS A 101 2.34 -7.35 -16.25
C HIS A 101 3.57 -8.01 -15.65
N ALA A 102 4.73 -7.79 -16.25
CA ALA A 102 6.00 -8.16 -15.64
C ALA A 102 6.19 -7.39 -14.33
N TRP A 103 6.66 -8.06 -13.29
CA TRP A 103 6.81 -7.46 -11.97
C TRP A 103 8.04 -7.99 -11.23
N SER A 104 8.55 -7.15 -10.33
CA SER A 104 9.52 -7.54 -9.29
C SER A 104 9.05 -6.92 -7.98
N PHE A 105 9.16 -7.65 -6.87
CA PHE A 105 8.91 -7.04 -5.57
C PHE A 105 10.00 -7.42 -4.57
N ALA A 106 10.13 -6.60 -3.55
CA ALA A 106 11.01 -6.86 -2.41
C ALA A 106 10.32 -6.43 -1.12
N ILE A 107 10.49 -7.23 -0.07
CA ILE A 107 10.01 -6.93 1.28
C ILE A 107 11.22 -6.53 2.11
N HIS A 108 11.15 -5.34 2.72
CA HIS A 108 12.18 -4.80 3.60
C HIS A 108 11.63 -4.71 5.01
N ASN A 109 12.51 -4.94 6.00
CA ASN A 109 12.14 -4.80 7.40
C ASN A 109 13.26 -4.08 8.17
N PRO A 110 13.46 -2.78 7.89
CA PRO A 110 14.42 -2.01 8.67
C PRO A 110 13.89 -1.75 10.07
N LYS A 111 14.79 -1.42 10.98
CA LYS A 111 14.43 -0.92 12.31
C LYS A 111 13.99 0.53 12.19
N ALA A 112 12.88 0.87 12.82
CA ALA A 112 12.37 2.24 12.87
C ALA A 112 13.31 3.12 13.69
N SER A 113 13.56 4.33 13.22
CA SER A 113 14.47 5.27 13.88
C SER A 113 13.91 5.81 15.20
N ILE A 114 12.60 5.79 15.38
CA ILE A 114 11.94 6.42 16.54
C ILE A 114 11.85 5.45 17.73
N ASP A 115 11.37 4.23 17.48
CA ASP A 115 11.09 3.26 18.55
C ASP A 115 11.97 2.01 18.49
N GLY A 116 12.85 1.92 17.48
CA GLY A 116 13.69 0.75 17.24
C GLY A 116 12.92 -0.50 16.83
N GLY A 117 11.62 -0.40 16.64
CA GLY A 117 10.76 -1.51 16.25
C GLY A 117 10.87 -1.84 14.77
N GLU A 118 10.27 -2.95 14.37
CA GLU A 118 10.21 -3.34 12.97
C GLU A 118 9.37 -2.36 12.14
N GLN A 119 9.79 -2.12 10.89
CA GLN A 119 9.05 -1.28 9.96
C GLN A 119 8.92 -1.99 8.61
N PRO A 120 8.22 -3.15 8.58
CA PRO A 120 8.13 -3.91 7.34
C PRO A 120 7.31 -3.19 6.28
N HIS A 121 7.83 -3.21 5.05
CA HIS A 121 7.16 -2.62 3.89
C HIS A 121 7.59 -3.35 2.63
N ALA A 122 6.79 -3.26 1.58
CA ALA A 122 7.12 -3.87 0.30
C ALA A 122 7.15 -2.83 -0.80
N HIS A 123 8.12 -2.99 -1.68
CA HIS A 123 8.23 -2.30 -2.95
C HIS A 123 7.82 -3.26 -4.06
N ILE A 124 6.82 -2.90 -4.85
CA ILE A 124 6.31 -3.73 -5.94
C ILE A 124 6.45 -2.92 -7.23
N MET A 125 7.47 -3.25 -8.02
CA MET A 125 7.66 -2.67 -9.36
C MET A 125 6.85 -3.48 -10.37
N MET A 126 6.09 -2.80 -11.20
CA MET A 126 5.30 -3.43 -12.28
C MET A 126 5.50 -2.69 -13.58
N SER A 127 5.67 -3.45 -14.65
CA SER A 127 5.64 -2.88 -16.00
C SER A 127 4.21 -2.39 -16.32
N GLN A 128 4.12 -1.25 -17.00
CA GLN A 128 2.84 -0.80 -17.54
C GLN A 128 2.52 -1.46 -18.87
N ARG A 129 3.48 -2.21 -19.44
CA ARG A 129 3.27 -2.93 -20.69
C ARG A 129 2.61 -4.29 -20.42
N VAL A 130 1.69 -4.65 -21.30
CA VAL A 130 0.86 -5.85 -21.16
C VAL A 130 1.48 -6.97 -21.97
N ASN A 131 1.71 -8.10 -21.35
CA ASN A 131 2.08 -9.34 -22.04
C ASN A 131 0.85 -9.83 -22.81
N ASP A 132 0.95 -9.83 -24.12
CA ASP A 132 -0.14 -10.18 -25.03
C ASP A 132 0.10 -11.52 -25.75
N GLY A 133 1.13 -12.26 -25.35
CA GLY A 133 1.48 -13.55 -25.93
C GLY A 133 2.30 -13.47 -27.23
N ILE A 134 2.55 -12.26 -27.73
CA ILE A 134 3.37 -12.09 -28.94
C ILE A 134 4.85 -12.03 -28.53
N GLU A 135 5.64 -12.92 -29.07
CA GLU A 135 7.09 -12.90 -28.84
C GLU A 135 7.71 -11.69 -29.53
N ARG A 136 8.54 -10.98 -28.78
CA ARG A 136 9.23 -9.78 -29.25
C ARG A 136 10.66 -9.77 -28.73
N THR A 137 11.58 -9.21 -29.49
CA THR A 137 12.92 -8.89 -28.96
C THR A 137 12.81 -7.81 -27.88
N PRO A 138 13.82 -7.68 -27.00
CA PRO A 138 13.81 -6.60 -25.99
C PRO A 138 13.54 -5.22 -26.58
N GLU A 139 14.24 -4.86 -27.65
CA GLU A 139 14.04 -3.59 -28.36
C GLU A 139 12.61 -3.42 -28.84
N GLN A 140 12.07 -4.44 -29.51
CA GLN A 140 10.72 -4.39 -30.08
C GLN A 140 9.68 -4.27 -28.96
N TYR A 141 9.85 -4.96 -27.84
CA TYR A 141 8.90 -4.98 -26.73
C TYR A 141 8.58 -3.55 -26.24
N PHE A 142 9.58 -2.68 -26.21
CA PHE A 142 9.44 -1.31 -25.71
C PHE A 142 9.12 -0.27 -26.78
N ARG A 143 8.97 -0.66 -28.05
CA ARG A 143 8.55 0.24 -29.13
C ARG A 143 7.11 0.72 -28.93
N ARG A 144 6.71 1.70 -29.75
CA ARG A 144 5.31 2.16 -29.82
C ARG A 144 4.41 1.00 -30.26
N TYR A 145 3.28 0.84 -29.56
CA TYR A 145 2.27 -0.14 -29.93
C TYR A 145 1.66 0.20 -31.30
N ASN A 146 1.46 -0.80 -32.12
CA ASN A 146 0.80 -0.68 -33.43
C ASN A 146 -0.56 -1.40 -33.35
N ALA A 147 -1.64 -0.65 -33.32
CA ALA A 147 -2.99 -1.22 -33.17
C ALA A 147 -3.43 -2.03 -34.41
N ARG A 148 -2.93 -1.66 -35.60
CA ARG A 148 -3.29 -2.35 -36.84
C ARG A 148 -2.50 -3.65 -37.00
N TYR A 149 -1.23 -3.65 -36.62
CA TYR A 149 -0.33 -4.81 -36.72
C TYR A 149 0.42 -4.97 -35.39
N PRO A 150 -0.22 -5.59 -34.38
CA PRO A 150 0.40 -5.70 -33.04
C PRO A 150 1.74 -6.43 -33.03
N ASP A 151 1.90 -7.41 -33.92
CA ASP A 151 3.13 -8.18 -34.11
C ASP A 151 4.32 -7.33 -34.56
N ARG A 152 4.04 -6.21 -35.24
CA ARG A 152 5.07 -5.29 -35.78
C ARG A 152 5.36 -4.15 -34.81
N GLY A 153 4.56 -3.99 -33.77
CA GLY A 153 4.71 -2.96 -32.75
C GLY A 153 5.24 -3.49 -31.43
N GLY A 154 5.38 -2.61 -30.47
CA GLY A 154 5.74 -2.99 -29.12
C GLY A 154 4.53 -3.45 -28.29
N ALA A 155 4.80 -3.97 -27.10
CA ALA A 155 3.75 -4.35 -26.16
C ALA A 155 2.92 -3.12 -25.74
N LYS A 156 1.60 -3.28 -25.70
CA LYS A 156 0.67 -2.18 -25.38
C LYS A 156 0.86 -1.72 -23.94
N LYS A 157 0.88 -0.42 -23.71
CA LYS A 157 0.82 0.13 -22.34
C LYS A 157 -0.63 0.20 -21.85
N ASP A 158 -0.83 -0.24 -20.63
CA ASP A 158 -2.14 -0.20 -19.97
C ASP A 158 -2.45 1.20 -19.40
N SER A 159 -1.45 2.06 -19.33
CA SER A 159 -1.62 3.44 -18.91
C SER A 159 -2.21 4.26 -20.06
N GLY A 160 -3.52 4.33 -20.12
CA GLY A 160 -4.20 5.28 -21.00
C GLY A 160 -3.98 6.70 -20.52
N SER A 161 -4.32 7.67 -21.39
CA SER A 161 -4.31 9.08 -21.01
C SER A 161 -5.46 9.36 -20.04
N LEU A 162 -5.15 9.34 -18.76
CA LEU A 162 -6.14 9.56 -17.70
C LEU A 162 -6.16 11.02 -17.26
N THR A 163 -7.34 11.56 -17.05
CA THR A 163 -7.50 12.87 -16.44
C THR A 163 -7.04 12.82 -14.97
N PRO A 164 -6.67 13.96 -14.37
CA PRO A 164 -6.31 14.00 -12.96
C PRO A 164 -7.39 13.42 -12.03
N THR A 165 -8.66 13.61 -12.36
CA THR A 165 -9.79 13.06 -11.60
C THR A 165 -9.80 11.52 -11.68
N GLN A 166 -9.60 10.96 -12.87
CA GLN A 166 -9.53 9.52 -13.08
C GLN A 166 -8.32 8.90 -12.35
N GLN A 167 -7.18 9.59 -12.36
CA GLN A 167 -5.98 9.16 -11.63
C GLN A 167 -6.25 9.09 -10.12
N LYS A 168 -6.91 10.11 -9.57
CA LYS A 168 -7.31 10.15 -8.16
C LYS A 168 -8.25 8.99 -7.80
N GLU A 169 -9.23 8.72 -8.66
CA GLU A 169 -10.18 7.64 -8.42
C GLU A 169 -9.50 6.27 -8.47
N GLN A 170 -8.63 6.05 -9.48
CA GLN A 170 -7.86 4.81 -9.56
C GLN A 170 -6.99 4.59 -8.31
N LEU A 171 -6.38 5.65 -7.80
CA LEU A 171 -5.57 5.56 -6.58
C LEU A 171 -6.45 5.22 -5.36
N ARG A 172 -7.64 5.81 -5.27
CA ARG A 172 -8.61 5.52 -4.21
C ARG A 172 -9.04 4.05 -4.24
N GLU A 173 -9.38 3.55 -5.44
CA GLU A 173 -9.76 2.15 -5.63
C GLU A 173 -8.63 1.19 -5.31
N LEU A 174 -7.41 1.51 -5.73
CA LEU A 174 -6.22 0.72 -5.43
C LEU A 174 -6.00 0.62 -3.91
N ARG A 175 -6.10 1.76 -3.20
CA ARG A 175 -6.00 1.80 -1.74
C ARG A 175 -7.09 0.96 -1.08
N LYS A 176 -8.31 0.99 -1.64
CA LYS A 176 -9.42 0.18 -1.14
C LYS A 176 -9.15 -1.32 -1.32
N ARG A 177 -8.62 -1.71 -2.48
CA ARG A 177 -8.24 -3.12 -2.71
C ARG A 177 -7.13 -3.56 -1.76
N TRP A 178 -6.14 -2.69 -1.51
CA TRP A 178 -5.08 -2.97 -0.53
C TRP A 178 -5.68 -3.12 0.88
N GLU A 179 -6.55 -2.21 1.30
CA GLU A 179 -7.24 -2.30 2.60
C GLU A 179 -7.97 -3.63 2.77
N VAL A 180 -8.71 -4.04 1.75
CA VAL A 180 -9.47 -5.31 1.78
C VAL A 180 -8.50 -6.49 1.93
N LYS A 181 -7.47 -6.56 1.10
CA LYS A 181 -6.47 -7.63 1.11
C LYS A 181 -5.73 -7.70 2.45
N HIS A 182 -5.29 -6.55 2.94
CA HIS A 182 -4.62 -6.40 4.25
C HIS A 182 -5.52 -6.98 5.37
N ASN A 183 -6.79 -6.56 5.41
CA ASN A 183 -7.74 -6.98 6.44
C ASN A 183 -8.10 -8.47 6.32
N GLU A 184 -8.13 -9.02 5.11
CA GLU A 184 -8.33 -10.47 4.89
C GLU A 184 -7.21 -11.28 5.57
N HIS A 185 -5.95 -10.91 5.31
CA HIS A 185 -4.81 -11.60 5.89
C HIS A 185 -4.72 -11.41 7.41
N MET A 186 -5.03 -10.23 7.92
CA MET A 186 -5.10 -10.00 9.36
C MET A 186 -6.14 -10.93 10.03
N ARG A 187 -7.31 -11.08 9.43
CA ARG A 187 -8.35 -12.01 9.92
C ARG A 187 -7.92 -13.46 9.80
N LYS A 188 -7.32 -13.83 8.68
CA LYS A 188 -6.83 -15.18 8.41
C LYS A 188 -5.85 -15.64 9.47
N HIS A 189 -5.01 -14.77 9.94
CA HIS A 189 -3.97 -15.09 10.91
C HIS A 189 -4.31 -14.73 12.36
N UNK A 190 -5.60 -14.39 12.51
CA UNK A 190 -5.99 -14.26 13.53
C UNK A 190 -5.65 -13.32 14.34
N ILE A 191 -5.22 -12.44 13.87
CA ILE A 191 -4.72 -11.28 14.60
C ILE A 191 -5.85 -10.36 15.07
N THR A 192 -7.08 -10.65 14.66
CA THR A 192 -8.28 -9.89 15.04
C THR A 192 -8.63 -9.96 16.53
N SER A 193 -8.10 -10.92 17.26
CA SER A 193 -8.50 -11.15 18.65
C SER A 193 -7.91 -10.14 19.65
N SER A 194 -6.77 -9.53 19.35
CA SER A 194 -6.16 -8.57 20.27
C SER A 194 -6.72 -7.15 20.14
N ALA A 195 -7.20 -6.79 18.95
CA ALA A 195 -7.82 -5.47 18.75
C ALA A 195 -9.18 -5.37 19.47
N LYS A 196 -9.90 -6.48 19.61
CA LYS A 196 -11.18 -6.49 20.33
C LYS A 196 -11.01 -6.40 21.85
N ARG A 197 -9.86 -6.77 22.39
CA ARG A 197 -9.62 -6.70 23.85
C ARG A 197 -9.28 -5.30 24.35
N ASN A 198 -8.80 -4.42 23.47
CA ASN A 198 -8.45 -3.06 23.87
C ASN A 198 -9.61 -2.07 23.80
N THR A 199 -10.78 -2.50 23.29
CA THR A 199 -11.96 -1.63 23.27
C THR A 199 -12.83 -1.76 24.52
N ALA A 200 -12.47 -2.65 25.46
CA ALA A 200 -13.36 -2.97 26.58
C ALA A 200 -13.02 -2.25 27.90
N THR A 201 -12.03 -1.37 27.93
CA THR A 201 -11.76 -0.62 29.15
C THR A 201 -11.75 0.87 28.87
N VAL A 202 -12.93 1.40 28.56
CA VAL A 202 -13.19 2.80 28.87
C VAL A 202 -13.33 2.85 30.39
N ARG A 203 -12.26 3.15 31.07
CA ARG A 203 -12.38 3.55 32.48
C ARG A 203 -13.19 4.83 32.50
N ILE A 204 -14.46 4.70 32.85
CA ILE A 204 -15.24 5.84 33.24
C ILE A 204 -14.59 6.33 34.54
N TRP A 205 -13.80 7.37 34.45
CA TRP A 205 -13.35 8.08 35.65
C TRP A 205 -14.61 8.60 36.31
N ASN A 206 -14.98 8.02 37.44
CA ASN A 206 -15.94 8.65 38.34
C ASN A 206 -15.34 9.98 38.76
N ILE A 207 -15.74 11.03 38.11
CA ILE A 207 -15.47 12.39 38.57
C ILE A 207 -16.30 12.54 39.85
N PRO A 208 -15.67 12.72 41.01
CA PRO A 208 -16.45 12.99 42.23
C PRO A 208 -17.23 14.30 42.02
N HIS A 209 -18.52 14.20 42.18
CA HIS A 209 -19.40 15.36 42.14
C HIS A 209 -19.16 16.23 43.38
N THR A 210 -18.12 17.07 43.35
CA THR A 210 -18.00 18.15 44.33
C THR A 210 -17.29 19.35 43.67
N GLU A 211 -18.03 20.02 42.80
CA GLU A 211 -17.83 21.47 42.61
C GLU A 211 -19.13 22.04 42.07
N THR A 212 -19.96 22.52 42.98
CA THR A 212 -21.10 23.36 42.66
C THR A 212 -20.61 24.71 42.22
N CYS A 213 -20.67 24.99 40.91
CA CYS A 213 -20.62 26.39 40.48
C CYS A 213 -21.93 27.04 40.89
N ARG A 214 -21.85 27.90 41.92
CA ARG A 214 -22.98 28.77 42.30
C ARG A 214 -23.17 29.81 41.20
N ASN A 215 -24.43 29.96 40.83
CA ASN A 215 -25.01 31.01 39.95
C ASN A 215 -25.14 30.64 38.47
N GLY A 216 -26.31 30.08 38.17
CA GLY A 216 -26.90 29.92 36.86
C GLY A 216 -28.19 29.12 36.93
N PRO A 217 -29.26 29.45 36.16
CA PRO A 217 -30.51 28.70 36.23
C PRO A 217 -30.32 27.29 35.69
N GLY A 218 -30.56 26.31 36.54
CA GLY A 218 -30.35 24.90 36.23
C GLY A 218 -31.41 24.32 35.31
N ILE A 219 -30.96 23.70 34.25
CA ILE A 219 -31.81 22.82 33.44
C ILE A 219 -31.69 21.42 34.02
N ILE A 220 -32.75 20.94 34.64
CA ILE A 220 -32.85 19.58 35.16
C ILE A 220 -33.38 18.68 34.04
N LEU A 221 -32.56 17.77 33.56
CA LEU A 221 -33.02 16.72 32.68
C LEU A 221 -33.25 15.44 33.50
N PRO A 222 -34.41 14.81 33.40
CA PRO A 222 -34.69 13.59 34.17
C PRO A 222 -33.94 12.41 33.56
N ILE A 223 -33.15 11.75 34.40
CA ILE A 223 -32.50 10.48 34.03
C ILE A 223 -33.47 9.35 34.40
N SER A 224 -34.22 8.83 33.42
CA SER A 224 -34.95 7.62 33.62
C SER A 224 -34.05 6.43 33.31
N GLY A 225 -33.80 5.61 34.31
CA GLY A 225 -32.97 4.43 34.17
C GLY A 225 -33.61 3.37 33.34
N ARG A 226 -33.09 3.15 32.12
CA ARG A 226 -33.36 1.91 31.36
C ARG A 226 -32.02 1.26 31.04
N ARG A 227 -31.93 -0.02 31.34
CA ARG A 227 -30.83 -0.88 30.89
C ARG A 227 -30.79 -0.90 29.38
N LEU A 228 -29.70 -0.44 28.82
CA LEU A 228 -29.43 -0.57 27.40
C LEU A 228 -28.69 -1.88 27.16
N THR A 229 -29.38 -2.83 26.56
CA THR A 229 -28.77 -4.03 26.00
C THR A 229 -28.33 -3.72 24.58
N SER A 230 -27.07 -3.93 24.33
CA SER A 230 -26.38 -4.00 23.02
C SER A 230 -26.78 -2.93 21.98
N LEU A 231 -26.00 -1.88 21.91
CA LEU A 231 -25.99 -0.97 20.77
C LEU A 231 -24.77 -1.24 19.89
N ASN A 232 -25.07 -1.57 18.64
CA ASN A 232 -24.09 -1.64 17.55
C ASN A 232 -23.62 -0.20 17.23
N VAL A 233 -22.47 0.16 17.70
CA VAL A 233 -21.92 1.50 17.46
C VAL A 233 -21.30 1.56 16.07
N ARG A 234 -22.08 2.04 15.10
CA ARG A 234 -21.49 2.55 13.84
C ARG A 234 -20.98 3.97 14.14
N THR A 235 -19.74 4.13 13.87
CA THR A 235 -18.93 5.36 13.74
C THR A 235 -19.61 6.69 14.12
N VAL A 236 -19.27 7.24 15.26
CA VAL A 236 -19.54 8.66 15.55
C VAL A 236 -18.31 9.48 15.15
N ARG A 237 -18.46 10.33 14.15
CA ARG A 237 -17.46 11.36 13.83
C ARG A 237 -17.62 12.49 14.83
N LEU A 238 -16.65 12.63 15.72
CA LEU A 238 -16.57 13.83 16.53
C LEU A 238 -15.89 14.93 15.70
N ILE A 239 -16.68 15.87 15.20
CA ILE A 239 -16.20 17.11 14.66
C ILE A 239 -16.46 18.17 15.73
N GLY A 240 -15.41 18.69 16.33
CA GLY A 240 -15.56 19.81 17.25
C GLY A 240 -14.32 20.13 18.05
N ASN A 241 -13.61 21.13 17.62
CA ASN A 241 -12.62 21.81 18.45
C ASN A 241 -13.37 22.68 19.49
N TRP A 242 -13.43 22.21 20.71
CA TRP A 242 -13.90 23.07 21.83
C TRP A 242 -12.69 23.69 22.51
N LYS A 243 -12.45 24.97 22.22
CA LYS A 243 -11.57 25.77 23.04
C LYS A 243 -12.44 26.47 24.11
N SER A 244 -12.37 25.98 25.32
CA SER A 244 -12.97 26.71 26.44
C SER A 244 -12.06 27.87 26.83
N ARG A 245 -12.53 29.08 26.59
CA ARG A 245 -11.92 30.27 27.21
C ARG A 245 -12.74 30.60 28.45
N CYS A 246 -12.12 30.54 29.62
CA CYS A 246 -12.65 31.17 30.82
C CYS A 246 -12.20 32.63 30.82
N PRO A 247 -13.09 33.59 30.92
CA PRO A 247 -12.67 34.97 31.13
C PRO A 247 -12.18 35.15 32.56
N VAL A 248 -11.02 35.76 32.68
CA VAL A 248 -10.46 36.19 33.95
C VAL A 248 -10.98 37.61 34.21
N ASN A 249 -11.60 37.78 35.32
CA ASN A 249 -11.72 39.11 35.97
C ASN A 249 -10.70 39.16 37.08
#